data_a9e1261b34010cf9710b30b132831784
#
_entry.id   a9e1261b34010cf9710b30b132831784
#
_cell.length_a   1.000
_cell.length_b   1.000
_cell.length_c   1.000
_cell.angle_alpha   90.00
_cell.angle_beta   90.00
_cell.angle_gamma   90.00
#
_symmetry.space_group_name_H-M   'P 1'
#
loop_
_entity.id
_entity.type
_entity.pdbx_description
1 polymer ?
#
loop_
_entity_poly.entity_id
_entity_poly.type
_entity_poly.pdbx_seq_one_letter_code
_entity_poly.pdbx_strand_id
1 'polypeptide(L)'
;DFDKDTISTYDVLLFHEESLKNNQYTNIINNLNIIKILASNKVNKDSNFDEILKLPTTLNDINSIINKSAIKKVFSKNSSIDIKGYLMDKNEKKLKNSNQFVDLTEKEIQLLELFLIEKKPISKSKILSLVWHYSSDADTHTVETHIYRLRKKISKTFSDEKFILSQKKKQYIYEKLHRISYEKNKQQQNMITNLPTF
;
A
#
# COMPACT_ATOMS: atom_id res chain seq x y z
N ASP A 1 -5.37 17.26 -29.96
CA ASP A 1 -4.58 17.78 -28.85
C ASP A 1 -4.89 16.93 -27.60
N PHE A 2 -3.84 16.36 -27.02
CA PHE A 2 -3.93 15.57 -25.79
C PHE A 2 -3.93 16.56 -24.61
N ASP A 3 -5.11 16.91 -24.14
CA ASP A 3 -5.23 17.69 -22.90
C ASP A 3 -5.19 16.74 -21.69
N LYS A 4 -4.22 16.98 -20.81
CA LYS A 4 -3.97 16.14 -19.62
C LYS A 4 -5.14 16.15 -18.65
N ASP A 5 -5.86 17.26 -18.57
CA ASP A 5 -6.99 17.42 -17.65
C ASP A 5 -8.21 16.61 -18.15
N THR A 6 -8.45 16.61 -19.45
CA THR A 6 -9.49 15.80 -20.09
C THR A 6 -9.19 14.31 -19.97
N ILE A 7 -7.93 13.88 -20.13
CA ILE A 7 -7.54 12.47 -20.05
C ILE A 7 -7.77 11.90 -18.65
N SER A 8 -7.56 12.70 -17.60
CA SER A 8 -7.73 12.25 -16.21
C SER A 8 -9.18 11.90 -15.85
N THR A 9 -10.16 12.28 -16.68
CA THR A 9 -11.58 11.97 -16.48
C THR A 9 -11.97 10.56 -16.94
N TYR A 10 -11.11 9.89 -17.71
CA TYR A 10 -11.38 8.54 -18.21
C TYR A 10 -10.79 7.46 -17.29
N ASP A 11 -11.50 6.33 -17.18
CA ASP A 11 -11.04 5.17 -16.42
C ASP A 11 -10.08 4.28 -17.22
N VAL A 12 -10.22 4.27 -18.53
CA VAL A 12 -9.47 3.41 -19.47
C VAL A 12 -9.05 4.19 -20.70
N LEU A 13 -7.80 4.01 -21.13
CA LEU A 13 -7.30 4.47 -22.41
C LEU A 13 -6.83 3.29 -23.27
N LEU A 14 -7.27 3.30 -24.52
CA LEU A 14 -6.84 2.35 -25.53
C LEU A 14 -5.88 3.06 -26.50
N PHE A 15 -4.67 2.54 -26.61
CA PHE A 15 -3.64 3.06 -27.52
C PHE A 15 -3.41 2.08 -28.67
N HIS A 16 -3.25 2.60 -29.87
CA HIS A 16 -2.75 1.82 -31.00
C HIS A 16 -1.22 1.90 -31.05
N GLU A 17 -0.54 0.81 -31.43
CA GLU A 17 0.94 0.77 -31.45
C GLU A 17 1.57 1.88 -32.33
N GLU A 18 0.88 2.34 -33.36
CA GLU A 18 1.37 3.43 -34.20
C GLU A 18 1.38 4.77 -33.47
N SER A 19 0.47 5.02 -32.55
CA SER A 19 0.45 6.26 -31.76
C SER A 19 1.67 6.41 -30.85
N LEU A 20 2.34 5.30 -30.52
CA LEU A 20 3.54 5.28 -29.67
C LEU A 20 4.83 5.68 -30.40
N LYS A 21 4.80 5.78 -31.75
CA LYS A 21 5.95 6.25 -32.51
C LYS A 21 6.30 7.70 -32.22
N ASN A 22 5.38 8.46 -31.61
CA ASN A 22 5.61 9.84 -31.22
C ASN A 22 6.02 9.90 -29.73
N ASN A 23 7.28 10.26 -29.47
CA ASN A 23 7.88 10.32 -28.13
C ASN A 23 7.15 11.27 -27.16
N GLN A 24 6.35 12.23 -27.64
CA GLN A 24 5.57 13.11 -26.77
C GLN A 24 4.53 12.36 -25.94
N TYR A 25 3.97 11.28 -26.46
CA TYR A 25 2.94 10.50 -25.76
C TYR A 25 3.52 9.56 -24.70
N THR A 26 4.75 9.10 -24.88
CA THR A 26 5.38 8.13 -23.97
C THR A 26 5.53 8.69 -22.56
N ASN A 27 5.94 9.95 -22.42
CA ASN A 27 6.08 10.61 -21.12
C ASN A 27 4.74 10.87 -20.43
N ILE A 28 3.69 11.17 -21.22
CA ILE A 28 2.34 11.37 -20.67
C ILE A 28 1.78 10.05 -20.19
N ILE A 29 1.91 8.98 -20.98
CA ILE A 29 1.42 7.63 -20.66
C ILE A 29 2.00 7.10 -19.35
N ASN A 30 3.30 7.30 -19.13
CA ASN A 30 3.98 6.79 -17.92
C ASN A 30 3.47 7.42 -16.63
N ASN A 31 2.96 8.65 -16.68
CA ASN A 31 2.49 9.40 -15.52
C ASN A 31 0.98 9.30 -15.26
N LEU A 32 0.23 8.57 -16.11
CA LEU A 32 -1.22 8.41 -15.95
C LEU A 32 -1.55 7.24 -15.02
N ASN A 33 -2.39 7.50 -14.02
CA ASN A 33 -2.90 6.47 -13.08
C ASN A 33 -4.27 5.92 -13.51
N ILE A 34 -4.40 5.59 -14.80
CA ILE A 34 -5.58 5.01 -15.42
C ILE A 34 -5.23 3.66 -16.04
N ILE A 35 -6.22 2.87 -16.43
CA ILE A 35 -6.00 1.60 -17.12
C ILE A 35 -5.52 1.90 -18.54
N LYS A 36 -4.37 1.35 -18.91
CA LYS A 36 -3.74 1.54 -20.24
C LYS A 36 -3.72 0.21 -20.97
N ILE A 37 -4.41 0.16 -22.11
CA ILE A 37 -4.49 -1.01 -22.97
C ILE A 37 -3.80 -0.68 -24.29
N LEU A 38 -2.88 -1.52 -24.73
CA LEU A 38 -2.20 -1.39 -26.02
C LEU A 38 -2.85 -2.31 -27.05
N ALA A 39 -3.40 -1.75 -28.12
CA ALA A 39 -3.85 -2.51 -29.27
C ALA A 39 -2.68 -2.71 -30.26
N SER A 40 -2.26 -3.95 -30.46
CA SER A 40 -1.09 -4.29 -31.28
C SER A 40 -1.26 -5.64 -31.98
N ASN A 41 -0.64 -5.74 -33.16
CA ASN A 41 -0.47 -7.01 -33.86
C ASN A 41 0.63 -7.89 -33.24
N LYS A 42 1.51 -7.31 -32.41
CA LYS A 42 2.65 -7.98 -31.78
C LYS A 42 2.35 -8.27 -30.31
N VAL A 43 2.59 -9.48 -29.89
CA VAL A 43 2.44 -9.92 -28.49
C VAL A 43 3.76 -9.66 -27.75
N ASN A 44 4.20 -8.41 -27.71
CA ASN A 44 5.33 -8.05 -26.85
C ASN A 44 4.79 -7.37 -25.59
N LYS A 45 5.11 -7.93 -24.43
CA LYS A 45 4.69 -7.39 -23.14
C LYS A 45 5.46 -6.08 -22.91
N ASP A 46 4.82 -4.96 -23.15
CA ASP A 46 5.36 -3.64 -22.77
C ASP A 46 4.92 -3.37 -21.33
N SER A 47 5.89 -3.16 -20.44
CA SER A 47 5.68 -2.91 -19.01
C SER A 47 4.89 -1.63 -18.70
N ASN A 48 4.74 -0.74 -19.67
CA ASN A 48 4.02 0.53 -19.53
C ASN A 48 2.49 0.39 -19.68
N PHE A 49 2.02 -0.78 -20.12
CA PHE A 49 0.59 -1.06 -20.31
C PHE A 49 0.10 -2.16 -19.39
N ASP A 50 -1.13 -2.00 -18.90
CA ASP A 50 -1.76 -2.97 -18.00
C ASP A 50 -2.14 -4.26 -18.74
N GLU A 51 -2.61 -4.15 -20.01
CA GLU A 51 -2.97 -5.30 -20.87
C GLU A 51 -2.70 -4.98 -22.35
N ILE A 52 -2.59 -6.04 -23.16
CA ILE A 52 -2.43 -5.96 -24.61
C ILE A 52 -3.65 -6.56 -25.29
N LEU A 53 -4.26 -5.77 -26.17
CA LEU A 53 -5.37 -6.19 -27.03
C LEU A 53 -4.82 -6.60 -28.39
N LYS A 54 -4.92 -7.88 -28.73
CA LYS A 54 -4.42 -8.41 -30.00
C LYS A 54 -5.35 -7.98 -31.15
N LEU A 55 -4.78 -7.45 -32.19
CA LEU A 55 -5.48 -7.11 -33.44
C LEU A 55 -5.40 -8.25 -34.47
N PRO A 56 -6.41 -8.47 -35.34
CA PRO A 56 -7.72 -7.79 -35.34
C PRO A 56 -8.57 -8.24 -34.13
N THR A 57 -9.50 -7.39 -33.68
CA THR A 57 -10.27 -7.62 -32.46
C THR A 57 -11.77 -7.38 -32.68
N THR A 58 -12.59 -7.92 -31.79
CA THR A 58 -14.05 -7.70 -31.76
C THR A 58 -14.45 -6.78 -30.61
N LEU A 59 -15.65 -6.21 -30.65
CA LEU A 59 -16.22 -5.43 -29.53
C LEU A 59 -16.31 -6.26 -28.26
N ASN A 60 -16.60 -7.56 -28.37
CA ASN A 60 -16.65 -8.46 -27.22
C ASN A 60 -15.29 -8.63 -26.56
N ASP A 61 -14.21 -8.73 -27.34
CA ASP A 61 -12.86 -8.83 -26.82
C ASP A 61 -12.44 -7.52 -26.12
N ILE A 62 -12.78 -6.37 -26.70
CA ILE A 62 -12.53 -5.05 -26.10
C ILE A 62 -13.25 -4.96 -24.73
N ASN A 63 -14.55 -5.27 -24.68
CA ASN A 63 -15.31 -5.23 -23.44
C ASN A 63 -14.77 -6.22 -22.40
N SER A 64 -14.39 -7.42 -22.83
CA SER A 64 -13.82 -8.43 -21.96
C SER A 64 -12.52 -7.97 -21.31
N ILE A 65 -11.60 -7.40 -22.10
CA ILE A 65 -10.30 -6.95 -21.60
C ILE A 65 -10.43 -5.71 -20.69
N ILE A 66 -11.35 -4.79 -21.01
CA ILE A 66 -11.65 -3.63 -20.16
C ILE A 66 -12.19 -4.09 -18.80
N ASN A 67 -13.21 -4.96 -18.80
CA ASN A 67 -13.80 -5.47 -17.57
C ASN A 67 -12.78 -6.22 -16.71
N LYS A 68 -11.96 -7.08 -17.32
CA LYS A 68 -10.89 -7.80 -16.64
C LYS A 68 -9.88 -6.83 -15.99
N SER A 69 -9.46 -5.82 -16.74
CA SER A 69 -8.48 -4.82 -16.25
C SER A 69 -9.07 -3.96 -15.13
N ALA A 70 -10.35 -3.56 -15.24
CA ALA A 70 -11.05 -2.81 -14.22
C ALA A 70 -11.17 -3.61 -12.91
N ILE A 71 -11.60 -4.87 -12.99
CA ILE A 71 -11.67 -5.76 -11.83
C ILE A 71 -10.28 -5.92 -11.19
N LYS A 72 -9.24 -6.17 -11.98
CA LYS A 72 -7.87 -6.31 -11.52
C LYS A 72 -7.37 -5.05 -10.81
N LYS A 73 -7.67 -3.86 -11.35
CA LYS A 73 -7.28 -2.57 -10.75
C LYS A 73 -8.00 -2.30 -9.43
N VAL A 74 -9.31 -2.53 -9.37
CA VAL A 74 -10.11 -2.42 -8.13
C VAL A 74 -9.59 -3.40 -7.08
N PHE A 75 -9.32 -4.65 -7.46
CA PHE A 75 -8.79 -5.67 -6.57
C PHE A 75 -7.39 -5.30 -6.06
N SER A 76 -6.52 -4.83 -6.92
CA SER A 76 -5.17 -4.36 -6.58
C SER A 76 -5.22 -3.14 -5.66
N LYS A 77 -6.08 -2.16 -5.95
CA LYS A 77 -6.26 -0.95 -5.11
C LYS A 77 -6.78 -1.30 -3.71
N ASN A 78 -7.71 -2.25 -3.62
CA ASN A 78 -8.27 -2.69 -2.34
C ASN A 78 -7.31 -3.58 -1.54
N SER A 79 -6.34 -4.20 -2.20
CA SER A 79 -5.33 -5.05 -1.55
C SER A 79 -4.09 -4.29 -1.12
N SER A 80 -3.86 -3.09 -1.63
CA SER A 80 -2.67 -2.30 -1.34
C SER A 80 -2.96 -1.23 -0.30
N ILE A 81 -2.20 -1.23 0.78
CA ILE A 81 -2.32 -0.26 1.87
C ILE A 81 -1.01 0.53 1.95
N ASP A 82 -1.12 1.86 1.87
CA ASP A 82 0.02 2.74 2.11
C ASP A 82 0.30 2.82 3.61
N ILE A 83 1.50 2.40 3.98
CA ILE A 83 2.05 2.49 5.34
C ILE A 83 3.16 3.54 5.35
N LYS A 84 2.84 4.78 4.98
CA LYS A 84 3.72 5.96 5.04
C LYS A 84 5.11 5.77 4.43
N GLY A 85 5.11 5.50 3.14
CA GLY A 85 6.30 5.28 2.33
C GLY A 85 6.62 3.80 2.10
N TYR A 86 5.83 2.92 2.68
CA TYR A 86 5.81 1.50 2.36
C TYR A 86 4.46 1.13 1.78
N LEU A 87 4.44 0.36 0.72
CA LEU A 87 3.23 -0.20 0.13
C LEU A 87 3.08 -1.66 0.59
N MET A 88 2.10 -1.93 1.45
CA MET A 88 1.75 -3.29 1.81
C MET A 88 0.76 -3.85 0.78
N ASP A 89 1.18 -4.84 0.03
CA ASP A 89 0.36 -5.58 -0.92
C ASP A 89 -0.10 -6.90 -0.28
N LYS A 90 -1.38 -6.99 0.05
CA LYS A 90 -1.95 -8.15 0.73
C LYS A 90 -2.05 -9.38 -0.18
N ASN A 91 -2.24 -9.18 -1.48
CA ASN A 91 -2.35 -10.27 -2.45
C ASN A 91 -0.99 -10.91 -2.72
N GLU A 92 0.02 -10.09 -2.93
CA GLU A 92 1.38 -10.57 -3.11
C GLU A 92 2.04 -10.93 -1.77
N LYS A 93 1.42 -10.57 -0.64
CA LYS A 93 1.97 -10.72 0.71
C LYS A 93 3.35 -10.07 0.84
N LYS A 94 3.48 -8.83 0.35
CA LYS A 94 4.73 -8.09 0.33
C LYS A 94 4.57 -6.71 0.95
N LEU A 95 5.62 -6.28 1.64
CA LEU A 95 5.84 -4.88 2.01
C LEU A 95 6.92 -4.33 1.09
N LYS A 96 6.60 -3.29 0.32
CA LYS A 96 7.45 -2.72 -0.72
C LYS A 96 7.89 -1.30 -0.35
N ASN A 97 9.12 -0.94 -0.66
CA ASN A 97 9.63 0.42 -0.60
C ASN A 97 10.58 0.64 -1.77
N SER A 98 10.20 1.55 -2.70
CA SER A 98 10.93 1.75 -3.95
C SER A 98 11.15 0.43 -4.71
N ASN A 99 12.40 0.01 -4.88
CA ASN A 99 12.76 -1.21 -5.61
C ASN A 99 13.00 -2.43 -4.69
N GLN A 100 12.77 -2.29 -3.38
CA GLN A 100 12.98 -3.37 -2.42
C GLN A 100 11.65 -3.89 -1.88
N PHE A 101 11.61 -5.16 -1.48
CA PHE A 101 10.45 -5.75 -0.84
C PHE A 101 10.84 -6.78 0.21
N VAL A 102 9.89 -7.01 1.13
CA VAL A 102 9.94 -8.06 2.15
C VAL A 102 8.69 -8.91 2.04
N ASP A 103 8.85 -10.23 2.01
CA ASP A 103 7.71 -11.15 2.06
C ASP A 103 7.08 -11.16 3.45
N LEU A 104 5.76 -11.07 3.49
CA LEU A 104 4.97 -11.09 4.71
C LEU A 104 4.18 -12.39 4.83
N THR A 105 4.08 -12.89 6.05
CA THR A 105 3.10 -13.93 6.38
C THR A 105 1.73 -13.32 6.62
N GLU A 106 0.67 -14.14 6.56
CA GLU A 106 -0.70 -13.71 6.85
C GLU A 106 -0.82 -13.03 8.22
N LYS A 107 -0.14 -13.58 9.24
CA LYS A 107 -0.14 -13.02 10.59
C LYS A 107 0.61 -11.70 10.70
N GLU A 108 1.66 -11.51 9.90
CA GLU A 108 2.37 -10.23 9.82
C GLU A 108 1.51 -9.15 9.14
N ILE A 109 0.73 -9.51 8.11
CA ILE A 109 -0.25 -8.62 7.48
C ILE A 109 -1.32 -8.19 8.48
N GLN A 110 -1.96 -9.15 9.16
CA GLN A 110 -2.98 -8.87 10.19
C GLN A 110 -2.44 -7.99 11.32
N LEU A 111 -1.18 -8.21 11.73
CA LEU A 111 -0.51 -7.40 12.74
C LEU A 111 -0.31 -5.95 12.28
N LEU A 112 0.13 -5.75 11.04
CA LEU A 112 0.31 -4.42 10.45
C LEU A 112 -1.03 -3.69 10.28
N GLU A 113 -2.06 -4.38 9.80
CA GLU A 113 -3.42 -3.83 9.72
C GLU A 113 -3.95 -3.39 11.08
N LEU A 114 -3.73 -4.22 12.12
CA LEU A 114 -4.12 -3.88 13.48
C LEU A 114 -3.44 -2.60 13.97
N PHE A 115 -2.15 -2.44 13.72
CA PHE A 115 -1.42 -1.22 14.07
C PHE A 115 -1.92 0.03 13.34
N LEU A 116 -2.38 -0.11 12.10
CA LEU A 116 -2.94 1.00 11.32
C LEU A 116 -4.32 1.44 11.84
N ILE A 117 -5.15 0.47 12.25
CA ILE A 117 -6.51 0.74 12.74
C ILE A 117 -6.48 1.37 14.13
N GLU A 118 -5.71 0.82 15.04
CA GLU A 118 -5.74 1.21 16.46
C GLU A 118 -5.13 2.57 16.75
N LYS A 119 -4.19 3.06 15.95
CA LYS A 119 -3.54 4.38 16.08
C LYS A 119 -2.97 4.72 17.47
N LYS A 120 -2.99 3.79 18.41
CA LYS A 120 -2.52 3.90 19.80
C LYS A 120 -1.68 2.70 20.16
N PRO A 121 -0.83 2.79 21.20
CA PRO A 121 -0.09 1.63 21.68
C PRO A 121 -1.01 0.49 22.11
N ILE A 122 -0.73 -0.72 21.63
CA ILE A 122 -1.54 -1.92 21.85
C ILE A 122 -0.79 -2.87 22.79
N SER A 123 -1.48 -3.44 23.77
CA SER A 123 -0.90 -4.45 24.65
C SER A 123 -0.70 -5.79 23.94
N LYS A 124 0.28 -6.58 24.38
CA LYS A 124 0.54 -7.91 23.82
C LYS A 124 -0.68 -8.83 23.92
N SER A 125 -1.39 -8.81 25.02
CA SER A 125 -2.60 -9.62 25.22
C SER A 125 -3.69 -9.24 24.21
N LYS A 126 -3.90 -7.94 23.96
CA LYS A 126 -4.85 -7.48 22.92
C LYS A 126 -4.42 -7.90 21.53
N ILE A 127 -3.12 -7.81 21.20
CA ILE A 127 -2.57 -8.28 19.91
C ILE A 127 -2.80 -9.79 19.77
N LEU A 128 -2.49 -10.57 20.81
CA LEU A 128 -2.66 -12.01 20.82
C LEU A 128 -4.11 -12.43 20.55
N SER A 129 -5.06 -11.78 21.23
CA SER A 129 -6.50 -12.04 21.04
C SER A 129 -6.98 -11.67 19.63
N LEU A 130 -6.61 -10.49 19.11
CA LEU A 130 -7.13 -10.00 17.83
C LEU A 130 -6.50 -10.67 16.61
N VAL A 131 -5.21 -11.02 16.68
CA VAL A 131 -4.48 -11.59 15.53
C VAL A 131 -4.45 -13.11 15.56
N TRP A 132 -4.27 -13.71 16.75
CA TRP A 132 -4.17 -15.18 16.90
C TRP A 132 -5.43 -15.83 17.43
N HIS A 133 -6.42 -15.04 17.90
CA HIS A 133 -7.66 -15.52 18.49
C HIS A 133 -7.46 -16.42 19.71
N TYR A 134 -6.34 -16.20 20.43
CA TYR A 134 -6.06 -16.89 21.70
C TYR A 134 -6.72 -16.14 22.86
N SER A 135 -6.98 -16.86 23.95
CA SER A 135 -7.48 -16.24 25.18
C SER A 135 -6.46 -15.22 25.72
N SER A 136 -6.95 -14.23 26.48
CA SER A 136 -6.10 -13.18 27.07
C SER A 136 -5.04 -13.72 28.03
N ASP A 137 -5.26 -14.92 28.57
CA ASP A 137 -4.39 -15.59 29.55
C ASP A 137 -3.31 -16.47 28.88
N ALA A 138 -3.34 -16.59 27.55
CA ALA A 138 -2.34 -17.34 26.82
C ALA A 138 -0.98 -16.62 26.81
N ASP A 139 0.09 -17.40 26.64
CA ASP A 139 1.45 -16.88 26.63
C ASP A 139 1.70 -15.88 25.49
N THR A 140 2.10 -14.67 25.85
CA THR A 140 2.37 -13.57 24.91
C THR A 140 3.72 -13.69 24.18
N HIS A 141 4.54 -14.71 24.44
CA HIS A 141 5.80 -14.93 23.74
C HIS A 141 5.63 -15.12 22.22
N THR A 142 4.48 -15.65 21.79
CA THR A 142 4.12 -15.73 20.38
C THR A 142 4.17 -14.36 19.71
N VAL A 143 3.56 -13.35 20.32
CA VAL A 143 3.53 -11.97 19.79
C VAL A 143 4.95 -11.39 19.72
N GLU A 144 5.74 -11.56 20.77
CA GLU A 144 7.13 -11.07 20.81
C GLU A 144 7.98 -11.68 19.70
N THR A 145 7.88 -12.98 19.52
CA THR A 145 8.61 -13.70 18.46
C THR A 145 8.25 -13.22 17.07
N HIS A 146 6.96 -13.02 16.78
CA HIS A 146 6.52 -12.53 15.48
C HIS A 146 6.96 -11.08 15.24
N ILE A 147 6.82 -10.20 16.23
CA ILE A 147 7.28 -8.81 16.12
C ILE A 147 8.80 -8.75 15.94
N TYR A 148 9.56 -9.56 16.67
CA TYR A 148 11.01 -9.62 16.50
C TYR A 148 11.40 -10.05 15.08
N ARG A 149 10.77 -11.12 14.55
CA ARG A 149 11.03 -11.60 13.19
C ARG A 149 10.68 -10.57 12.14
N LEU A 150 9.53 -9.90 12.28
CA LEU A 150 9.09 -8.84 11.37
C LEU A 150 10.05 -7.65 11.39
N ARG A 151 10.45 -7.16 12.57
CA ARG A 151 11.46 -6.12 12.71
C ARG A 151 12.76 -6.50 12.03
N LYS A 152 13.26 -7.71 12.25
CA LYS A 152 14.51 -8.20 11.66
C LYS A 152 14.44 -8.24 10.13
N LYS A 153 13.32 -8.67 9.54
CA LYS A 153 13.11 -8.63 8.10
C LYS A 153 13.17 -7.19 7.57
N ILE A 154 12.42 -6.28 8.18
CA ILE A 154 12.30 -4.87 7.76
C ILE A 154 13.64 -4.14 7.92
N SER A 155 14.29 -4.27 9.07
CA SER A 155 15.60 -3.68 9.31
C SER A 155 16.66 -4.18 8.31
N LYS A 156 16.68 -5.48 8.03
CA LYS A 156 17.64 -6.08 7.08
C LYS A 156 17.45 -5.55 5.65
N THR A 157 16.21 -5.33 5.22
CA THR A 157 15.91 -4.98 3.82
C THR A 157 15.85 -3.46 3.61
N PHE A 158 15.25 -2.73 4.54
CA PHE A 158 14.98 -1.30 4.39
C PHE A 158 15.84 -0.43 5.30
N SER A 159 16.71 -1.01 6.14
CA SER A 159 17.50 -0.31 7.17
C SER A 159 16.63 0.50 8.15
N ASP A 160 15.36 0.12 8.33
CA ASP A 160 14.41 0.77 9.24
C ASP A 160 14.27 -0.02 10.55
N GLU A 161 15.04 0.35 11.56
CA GLU A 161 15.02 -0.28 12.88
C GLU A 161 13.85 0.19 13.74
N LYS A 162 13.20 1.30 13.37
CA LYS A 162 12.16 1.95 14.15
C LYS A 162 10.74 1.73 13.59
N PHE A 163 10.58 0.87 12.61
CA PHE A 163 9.30 0.60 11.97
C PHE A 163 8.20 0.23 12.98
N ILE A 164 8.49 -0.62 13.95
CA ILE A 164 7.60 -0.95 15.07
C ILE A 164 8.31 -0.62 16.39
N LEU A 165 7.73 0.25 17.21
CA LEU A 165 8.29 0.64 18.49
C LEU A 165 7.72 -0.19 19.64
N SER A 166 8.58 -0.46 20.63
CA SER A 166 8.12 -0.95 21.94
C SER A 166 7.98 0.23 22.89
N GLN A 167 6.85 0.32 23.57
CA GLN A 167 6.62 1.33 24.60
C GLN A 167 6.66 0.73 26.02
N LYS A 168 6.71 1.61 27.03
CA LYS A 168 6.57 1.20 28.44
C LYS A 168 5.29 0.37 28.61
N LYS A 169 5.29 -0.61 29.53
CA LYS A 169 4.18 -1.56 29.79
C LYS A 169 3.97 -2.61 28.69
N LYS A 170 5.02 -3.00 27.96
CA LYS A 170 4.94 -4.09 26.96
C LYS A 170 3.89 -3.84 25.88
N GLN A 171 3.81 -2.59 25.39
CA GLN A 171 2.94 -2.17 24.31
C GLN A 171 3.73 -1.92 23.03
N TYR A 172 3.08 -2.03 21.89
CA TYR A 172 3.66 -1.79 20.56
C TYR A 172 2.86 -0.74 19.79
N ILE A 173 3.56 0.01 18.97
CA ILE A 173 2.98 1.01 18.06
C ILE A 173 3.84 1.14 16.81
N TYR A 174 3.23 1.51 15.70
CA TYR A 174 3.94 1.89 14.52
C TYR A 174 4.54 3.31 14.67
N GLU A 175 5.81 3.49 14.34
CA GLU A 175 6.58 4.73 14.67
C GLU A 175 5.91 6.03 14.20
N LYS A 176 5.48 6.09 12.95
CA LYS A 176 4.89 7.33 12.39
C LYS A 176 3.56 7.73 13.06
N LEU A 177 2.85 6.80 13.65
CA LEU A 177 1.66 7.09 14.47
C LEU A 177 2.05 7.65 15.84
N HIS A 178 3.19 7.22 16.36
CA HIS A 178 3.73 7.74 17.61
C HIS A 178 4.08 9.24 17.48
N ARG A 179 4.72 9.67 16.40
CA ARG A 179 5.03 11.10 16.16
C ARG A 179 3.77 11.96 16.09
N ILE A 180 2.74 11.52 15.39
CA ILE A 180 1.48 12.28 15.26
C ILE A 180 0.78 12.43 16.63
N SER A 181 0.74 11.37 17.44
CA SER A 181 0.15 11.44 18.78
C SER A 181 0.99 12.31 19.72
N TYR A 182 2.31 12.28 19.62
CA TYR A 182 3.21 13.11 20.40
C TYR A 182 3.08 14.61 20.06
N GLU A 183 3.04 14.96 18.78
CA GLU A 183 2.88 16.34 18.33
C GLU A 183 1.49 16.91 18.70
N LYS A 184 0.41 16.12 18.56
CA LYS A 184 -0.93 16.52 19.01
C LYS A 184 -1.00 16.76 20.52
N ASN A 185 -0.39 15.90 21.32
CA ASN A 185 -0.34 16.07 22.77
C ASN A 185 0.50 17.31 23.17
N LYS A 186 1.61 17.57 22.47
CA LYS A 186 2.43 18.77 22.68
C LYS A 186 1.69 20.04 22.33
N GLN A 187 0.91 20.05 21.24
CA GLN A 187 0.06 21.19 20.86
C GLN A 187 -1.05 21.42 21.87
N GLN A 188 -1.70 20.37 22.40
CA GLN A 188 -2.71 20.50 23.45
C GLN A 188 -2.12 21.01 24.76
N GLN A 189 -0.95 20.55 25.17
CA GLN A 189 -0.26 21.07 26.36
C GLN A 189 0.13 22.53 26.21
N ASN A 190 0.64 22.93 25.05
CA ASN A 190 0.98 24.33 24.78
C ASN A 190 -0.25 25.25 24.74
N MET A 191 -1.41 24.75 24.34
CA MET A 191 -2.66 25.52 24.42
C MET A 191 -3.14 25.72 25.86
N ILE A 192 -2.94 24.72 26.72
CA ILE A 192 -3.34 24.81 28.15
C ILE A 192 -2.40 25.74 28.93
N THR A 193 -1.10 25.76 28.60
CA THR A 193 -0.10 26.63 29.28
C THR A 193 -0.15 28.08 28.83
N ASN A 194 -0.81 28.39 27.72
CA ASN A 194 -0.95 29.77 27.18
C ASN A 194 -2.33 30.37 27.41
N LEU A 195 -3.16 29.80 28.29
CA LEU A 195 -4.40 30.45 28.73
C LEU A 195 -4.04 31.61 29.64
N PRO A 196 -4.52 32.85 29.34
CA PRO A 196 -4.30 33.97 30.26
C PRO A 196 -4.98 33.69 31.60
N THR A 197 -4.22 33.74 32.66
CA THR A 197 -4.74 33.76 34.03
C THR A 197 -5.49 35.07 34.22
N PHE A 198 -6.82 34.98 34.36
CA PHE A 198 -7.66 36.08 34.80
C PHE A 198 -7.61 36.25 36.31
#